data_ee1b74e97face8442a5cdac0c97982c6
#
_entry.id   ee1b74e97face8442a5cdac0c97982c6
#
_cell.length_a   1.000
_cell.length_b   1.000
_cell.length_c   1.000
_cell.angle_alpha   90.00
_cell.angle_beta   90.00
_cell.angle_gamma   90.00
#
_symmetry.space_group_name_H-M   'P 1'
#
loop_
_entity.id
_entity.type
_entity.pdbx_description
1 polymer ?
#
loop_
_entity_poly.entity_id
_entity_poly.type
_entity_poly.pdbx_seq_one_letter_code
_entity_poly.pdbx_strand_id
1 'polypeptide(L)'
;MITIGMLHYRKNPQTVFKSYAYAAAAKMEGVHFFYFTPGNVDLENKRIKGLFYENGAWVERETGYPDVVFNAGGTLTAKQDLIVDALEKEIPFTSHPIGDKMKVYQRIKKGKRFTNYLIPSEDFERIQTAFSYLDTFNVIIIKPLSGAKGEGIYFIEKRQDDFLLIVSGVETVLSEEQLEDYLVNILLDDADYLVQPFIQSKTKQGQSFDIRLYVQKNGEGKWRLTTMYPRIASKGIVANVSSGGYSGIITPFLEEQFDEHFFDVKRHLEVFAVQFATYFDRLYDEQLDELGIDVGIDKHHKIWMYEVNWRPGTPALFFLEMDIPKTTIQYATYLAKKALKEI
;
A
#
# COMPACT_ATOMS: atom_id res chain seq x y z
N MET A 1 -9.75 23.03 20.63
CA MET A 1 -9.48 22.85 19.17
C MET A 1 -8.65 21.60 19.04
N ILE A 2 -9.01 20.68 18.13
CA ILE A 2 -8.32 19.39 17.96
C ILE A 2 -6.88 19.62 17.46
N THR A 3 -5.95 18.88 18.04
CA THR A 3 -4.52 18.91 17.67
C THR A 3 -4.09 17.54 17.12
N ILE A 4 -3.55 17.52 15.91
CA ILE A 4 -3.06 16.33 15.21
C ILE A 4 -1.53 16.39 15.18
N GLY A 5 -0.86 15.33 15.66
CA GLY A 5 0.58 15.16 15.55
C GLY A 5 0.95 14.22 14.41
N MET A 6 1.67 14.67 13.40
CA MET A 6 2.19 13.80 12.33
C MET A 6 3.51 13.18 12.78
N LEU A 7 3.52 11.89 13.05
CA LEU A 7 4.70 11.12 13.41
C LEU A 7 5.44 10.63 12.16
N HIS A 8 6.76 10.89 12.12
CA HIS A 8 7.63 10.37 11.05
C HIS A 8 9.05 10.16 11.57
N TYR A 9 9.82 9.24 10.96
CA TYR A 9 11.21 8.99 11.38
C TYR A 9 12.22 10.06 10.89
N ARG A 10 11.94 10.76 9.78
CA ARG A 10 12.82 11.81 9.25
C ARG A 10 12.72 13.06 10.10
N LYS A 11 13.88 13.61 10.50
CA LYS A 11 13.93 14.83 11.34
C LYS A 11 13.47 16.09 10.64
N ASN A 12 13.74 16.21 9.34
CA ASN A 12 13.39 17.40 8.58
C ASN A 12 12.09 17.19 7.77
N PRO A 13 10.98 17.87 8.12
CA PRO A 13 9.71 17.76 7.41
C PRO A 13 9.80 18.24 5.95
N GLN A 14 10.76 19.07 5.58
CA GLN A 14 10.97 19.51 4.19
C GLN A 14 11.35 18.35 3.27
N THR A 15 11.93 17.28 3.81
CA THR A 15 12.25 16.06 3.06
C THR A 15 11.07 15.09 2.95
N VAL A 16 9.93 15.46 3.54
CA VAL A 16 8.67 14.71 3.51
C VAL A 16 7.62 15.57 2.81
N PHE A 17 7.59 15.56 1.49
CA PHE A 17 6.73 16.44 0.69
C PHE A 17 5.26 16.47 1.13
N LYS A 18 4.72 15.33 1.55
CA LYS A 18 3.35 15.26 2.09
C LYS A 18 3.13 16.15 3.32
N SER A 19 4.15 16.45 4.14
CA SER A 19 3.99 17.24 5.37
C SER A 19 3.34 18.61 5.12
N TYR A 20 3.66 19.23 3.99
CA TYR A 20 3.04 20.50 3.58
C TYR A 20 1.57 20.35 3.23
N ALA A 21 1.21 19.28 2.51
CA ALA A 21 -0.17 19.02 2.12
C ALA A 21 -1.05 18.74 3.37
N TYR A 22 -0.55 17.96 4.33
CA TYR A 22 -1.26 17.71 5.59
C TYR A 22 -1.36 18.97 6.47
N ALA A 23 -0.32 19.78 6.54
CA ALA A 23 -0.37 21.05 7.27
C ALA A 23 -1.40 22.02 6.65
N ALA A 24 -1.46 22.09 5.30
CA ALA A 24 -2.46 22.88 4.59
C ALA A 24 -3.87 22.35 4.81
N ALA A 25 -4.09 21.02 4.68
CA ALA A 25 -5.37 20.38 4.92
C ALA A 25 -5.85 20.60 6.36
N ALA A 26 -4.98 20.45 7.35
CA ALA A 26 -5.30 20.72 8.75
C ALA A 26 -5.77 22.17 8.96
N LYS A 27 -5.10 23.11 8.35
CA LYS A 27 -5.51 24.53 8.40
C LYS A 27 -6.87 24.77 7.74
N MET A 28 -7.14 24.09 6.61
CA MET A 28 -8.45 24.17 5.93
C MET A 28 -9.58 23.56 6.78
N GLU A 29 -9.30 22.51 7.50
CA GLU A 29 -10.27 21.82 8.39
C GLU A 29 -10.35 22.47 9.80
N GLY A 30 -9.61 23.55 10.06
CA GLY A 30 -9.66 24.31 11.31
C GLY A 30 -9.10 23.56 12.52
N VAL A 31 -8.08 22.70 12.32
CA VAL A 31 -7.41 21.94 13.37
C VAL A 31 -5.94 22.34 13.50
N HIS A 32 -5.37 22.19 14.70
CA HIS A 32 -3.94 22.35 14.90
C HIS A 32 -3.18 21.14 14.36
N PHE A 33 -2.01 21.39 13.78
CA PHE A 33 -1.17 20.34 13.21
C PHE A 33 0.29 20.63 13.49
N PHE A 34 1.04 19.61 13.89
CA PHE A 34 2.49 19.67 13.98
C PHE A 34 3.14 18.36 13.55
N TYR A 35 4.36 18.46 13.09
CA TYR A 35 5.20 17.34 12.71
C TYR A 35 6.17 17.02 13.85
N PHE A 36 6.43 15.73 14.12
CA PHE A 36 7.42 15.31 15.12
C PHE A 36 8.05 13.96 14.79
N THR A 37 9.16 13.65 15.47
CA THR A 37 9.81 12.34 15.41
C THR A 37 9.78 11.69 16.80
N PRO A 38 9.95 10.35 16.90
CA PRO A 38 10.03 9.70 18.22
C PRO A 38 11.08 10.30 19.15
N GLY A 39 12.22 10.78 18.59
CA GLY A 39 13.29 11.43 19.36
C GLY A 39 12.94 12.80 19.94
N ASN A 40 11.80 13.38 19.55
CA ASN A 40 11.31 14.65 20.09
C ASN A 40 10.34 14.48 21.27
N VAL A 41 10.06 13.25 21.70
CA VAL A 41 9.08 12.93 22.73
C VAL A 41 9.77 12.84 24.10
N ASP A 42 9.27 13.58 25.06
CA ASP A 42 9.57 13.46 26.48
C ASP A 42 8.41 12.72 27.15
N LEU A 43 8.61 11.43 27.40
CA LEU A 43 7.60 10.56 28.01
C LEU A 43 7.34 10.88 29.48
N GLU A 44 8.37 11.37 30.21
CA GLU A 44 8.27 11.68 31.64
C GLU A 44 7.39 12.92 31.88
N ASN A 45 7.61 13.97 31.11
CA ASN A 45 6.89 15.23 31.24
C ASN A 45 5.68 15.33 30.30
N LYS A 46 5.41 14.30 29.49
CA LYS A 46 4.35 14.27 28.46
C LYS A 46 4.42 15.48 27.51
N ARG A 47 5.62 15.77 27.02
CA ARG A 47 5.89 16.91 26.13
C ARG A 47 6.48 16.43 24.81
N ILE A 48 6.23 17.20 23.76
CA ILE A 48 6.78 16.96 22.42
C ILE A 48 7.37 18.27 21.87
N LYS A 49 8.60 18.19 21.34
CA LYS A 49 9.16 19.27 20.51
C LYS A 49 8.62 19.11 19.10
N GLY A 50 7.51 19.78 18.81
CA GLY A 50 6.80 19.71 17.53
C GLY A 50 7.25 20.81 16.57
N LEU A 51 7.22 20.51 15.27
CA LEU A 51 7.46 21.47 14.18
C LEU A 51 6.12 21.91 13.60
N PHE A 52 5.78 23.17 13.74
CA PHE A 52 4.55 23.82 13.26
C PHE A 52 4.84 24.58 11.99
N TYR A 53 3.98 24.44 10.95
CA TYR A 53 4.14 25.21 9.73
C TYR A 53 3.41 26.56 9.81
N GLU A 54 4.18 27.63 9.98
CA GLU A 54 3.66 29.00 10.19
C GLU A 54 4.47 30.00 9.38
N ASN A 55 3.78 30.95 8.75
CA ASN A 55 4.40 32.06 7.99
C ASN A 55 5.47 31.60 6.98
N GLY A 56 5.24 30.44 6.33
CA GLY A 56 6.15 29.91 5.31
C GLY A 56 7.32 29.08 5.85
N ALA A 57 7.41 28.82 7.15
CA ALA A 57 8.51 28.08 7.77
C ALA A 57 8.03 27.04 8.79
N TRP A 58 8.83 26.00 8.99
CA TRP A 58 8.65 25.06 10.10
C TRP A 58 9.31 25.62 11.35
N VAL A 59 8.52 25.89 12.38
CA VAL A 59 8.97 26.50 13.65
C VAL A 59 8.84 25.45 14.76
N GLU A 60 9.94 25.20 15.49
CA GLU A 60 9.95 24.29 16.62
C GLU A 60 9.29 24.95 17.84
N ARG A 61 8.40 24.20 18.48
CA ARG A 61 7.79 24.58 19.76
C ARG A 61 7.59 23.35 20.63
N GLU A 62 7.69 23.55 21.93
CA GLU A 62 7.28 22.55 22.90
C GLU A 62 5.76 22.59 23.09
N THR A 63 5.13 21.41 23.02
CA THR A 63 3.69 21.25 23.19
C THR A 63 3.39 20.02 24.06
N GLY A 64 2.17 19.90 24.56
CA GLY A 64 1.67 18.66 25.15
C GLY A 64 1.43 17.58 24.07
N TYR A 65 0.95 16.45 24.50
CA TYR A 65 0.53 15.39 23.59
C TYR A 65 -0.62 15.86 22.69
N PRO A 66 -0.67 15.42 21.41
CA PRO A 66 -1.79 15.71 20.53
C PRO A 66 -3.02 14.87 20.91
N ASP A 67 -4.19 15.28 20.44
CA ASP A 67 -5.43 14.49 20.61
C ASP A 67 -5.45 13.22 19.75
N VAL A 68 -4.62 13.15 18.72
CA VAL A 68 -4.43 11.98 17.85
C VAL A 68 -3.08 12.06 17.15
N VAL A 69 -2.46 10.91 16.94
CA VAL A 69 -1.24 10.76 16.14
C VAL A 69 -1.58 10.20 14.76
N PHE A 70 -1.23 10.95 13.72
CA PHE A 70 -1.16 10.43 12.36
C PHE A 70 0.20 9.74 12.15
N ASN A 71 0.20 8.41 12.08
CA ASN A 71 1.41 7.58 11.92
C ASN A 71 1.85 7.53 10.45
N ALA A 72 2.55 8.57 10.00
CA ALA A 72 2.89 8.74 8.58
C ALA A 72 4.20 8.05 8.14
N GLY A 73 5.10 7.71 9.06
CA GLY A 73 6.44 7.27 8.67
C GLY A 73 6.99 6.01 9.38
N GLY A 74 6.39 5.59 10.48
CA GLY A 74 6.93 4.47 11.28
C GLY A 74 8.23 4.83 12.01
N THR A 75 8.96 3.80 12.39
CA THR A 75 10.18 3.83 13.20
C THR A 75 11.34 3.16 12.45
N LEU A 76 12.58 3.39 12.89
CA LEU A 76 13.79 2.78 12.32
C LEU A 76 14.61 1.98 13.35
N THR A 77 14.29 2.11 14.63
CA THR A 77 15.07 1.48 15.71
C THR A 77 14.16 1.00 16.83
N ALA A 78 14.56 -0.06 17.54
CA ALA A 78 13.84 -0.59 18.70
C ALA A 78 13.60 0.48 19.80
N LYS A 79 14.51 1.45 19.96
CA LYS A 79 14.30 2.56 20.89
C LYS A 79 13.14 3.47 20.46
N GLN A 80 12.97 3.68 19.15
CA GLN A 80 11.83 4.45 18.62
C GLN A 80 10.53 3.66 18.76
N ASP A 81 10.57 2.33 18.58
CA ASP A 81 9.42 1.47 18.79
C ASP A 81 8.89 1.60 20.22
N LEU A 82 9.75 1.52 21.22
CA LEU A 82 9.37 1.69 22.65
C LEU A 82 8.69 3.03 22.93
N ILE A 83 9.12 4.11 22.27
CA ILE A 83 8.50 5.44 22.44
C ILE A 83 7.11 5.45 21.79
N VAL A 84 6.98 4.87 20.61
CA VAL A 84 5.69 4.79 19.89
C VAL A 84 4.71 3.92 20.66
N ASP A 85 5.14 2.74 21.12
CA ASP A 85 4.33 1.83 21.96
C ASP A 85 3.84 2.51 23.25
N ALA A 86 4.65 3.40 23.84
CA ALA A 86 4.24 4.17 25.00
C ALA A 86 3.19 5.23 24.66
N LEU A 87 3.32 5.92 23.51
CA LEU A 87 2.34 6.90 23.04
C LEU A 87 1.00 6.24 22.67
N GLU A 88 1.03 5.07 22.00
CA GLU A 88 -0.19 4.33 21.59
C GLU A 88 -1.08 3.92 22.77
N LYS A 89 -0.51 3.77 23.97
CA LYS A 89 -1.27 3.49 25.19
C LYS A 89 -2.05 4.71 25.72
N GLU A 90 -1.66 5.90 25.32
CA GLU A 90 -2.22 7.15 25.86
C GLU A 90 -3.00 7.97 24.81
N ILE A 91 -2.68 7.80 23.54
CA ILE A 91 -3.20 8.62 22.44
C ILE A 91 -3.69 7.72 21.32
N PRO A 92 -4.86 7.97 20.70
CA PRO A 92 -5.28 7.24 19.51
C PRO A 92 -4.33 7.48 18.32
N PHE A 93 -4.06 6.41 17.56
CA PHE A 93 -3.24 6.43 16.36
C PHE A 93 -4.08 6.11 15.13
N THR A 94 -3.71 6.68 14.00
CA THR A 94 -4.13 6.20 12.68
C THR A 94 -3.07 5.27 12.11
N SER A 95 -3.40 4.54 11.03
CA SER A 95 -2.46 3.78 10.20
C SER A 95 -1.72 2.67 10.97
N HIS A 96 -2.45 1.61 11.26
CA HIS A 96 -1.92 0.40 11.89
C HIS A 96 -1.42 -0.62 10.86
N PRO A 97 -0.34 -1.38 11.17
CA PRO A 97 0.23 -2.36 10.27
C PRO A 97 -0.70 -3.56 10.05
N ILE A 98 -0.74 -4.06 8.82
CA ILE A 98 -1.59 -5.17 8.41
C ILE A 98 -0.86 -6.51 8.27
N GLY A 99 0.46 -6.52 8.45
CA GLY A 99 1.33 -7.68 8.23
C GLY A 99 1.94 -7.74 6.84
N ASP A 100 2.68 -8.81 6.57
CA ASP A 100 3.27 -9.10 5.26
C ASP A 100 2.23 -9.64 4.25
N LYS A 101 2.65 -9.84 3.00
CA LYS A 101 1.78 -10.28 1.90
C LYS A 101 1.08 -11.61 2.19
N MET A 102 1.80 -12.57 2.77
CA MET A 102 1.23 -13.90 3.05
C MET A 102 0.27 -13.86 4.24
N LYS A 103 0.59 -13.10 5.29
CA LYS A 103 -0.34 -12.90 6.42
C LYS A 103 -1.64 -12.25 5.98
N VAL A 104 -1.57 -11.23 5.11
CA VAL A 104 -2.76 -10.59 4.49
C VAL A 104 -3.55 -11.62 3.67
N TYR A 105 -2.87 -12.39 2.81
CA TYR A 105 -3.49 -13.44 1.99
C TYR A 105 -4.23 -14.47 2.85
N GLN A 106 -3.55 -15.04 3.86
CA GLN A 106 -4.11 -16.05 4.75
C GLN A 106 -5.30 -15.50 5.56
N ARG A 107 -5.21 -14.25 6.00
CA ARG A 107 -6.29 -13.57 6.75
C ARG A 107 -7.54 -13.43 5.89
N ILE A 108 -7.42 -13.02 4.63
CA ILE A 108 -8.54 -12.93 3.69
C ILE A 108 -9.10 -14.33 3.38
N LYS A 109 -8.22 -15.30 3.15
CA LYS A 109 -8.60 -16.71 2.89
C LYS A 109 -9.39 -17.32 4.06
N LYS A 110 -8.93 -17.09 5.29
CA LYS A 110 -9.62 -17.52 6.52
C LYS A 110 -11.00 -16.86 6.66
N GLY A 111 -11.11 -15.61 6.28
CA GLY A 111 -12.37 -14.86 6.32
C GLY A 111 -13.38 -15.25 5.23
N LYS A 112 -13.00 -16.02 4.21
CA LYS A 112 -13.80 -16.63 3.13
C LYS A 112 -14.47 -15.67 2.13
N ARG A 113 -14.74 -14.40 2.48
CA ARG A 113 -15.61 -13.53 1.64
C ARG A 113 -14.92 -13.03 0.39
N PHE A 114 -13.74 -12.69 0.25
CA PHE A 114 -13.09 -12.14 -0.95
C PHE A 114 -12.05 -13.09 -1.57
N THR A 115 -12.15 -14.38 -1.25
CA THR A 115 -11.20 -15.40 -1.73
C THR A 115 -11.13 -15.51 -3.26
N ASN A 116 -12.24 -15.23 -3.96
CA ASN A 116 -12.30 -15.28 -5.42
C ASN A 116 -11.45 -14.20 -6.11
N TYR A 117 -11.03 -13.17 -5.37
CA TYR A 117 -10.16 -12.10 -5.86
C TYR A 117 -8.68 -12.37 -5.57
N LEU A 118 -8.38 -13.38 -4.75
CA LEU A 118 -7.02 -13.76 -4.43
C LEU A 118 -6.38 -14.53 -5.58
N ILE A 119 -5.15 -14.20 -5.89
CA ILE A 119 -4.30 -15.03 -6.75
C ILE A 119 -3.86 -16.23 -5.93
N PRO A 120 -4.02 -17.48 -6.41
CA PRO A 120 -3.49 -18.65 -5.72
C PRO A 120 -2.01 -18.44 -5.38
N SER A 121 -1.65 -18.49 -4.12
CA SER A 121 -0.28 -18.22 -3.67
C SER A 121 0.12 -19.19 -2.57
N GLU A 122 1.39 -19.57 -2.58
CA GLU A 122 2.02 -20.43 -1.56
C GLU A 122 3.38 -19.85 -1.18
N ASP A 123 3.84 -20.18 0.04
CA ASP A 123 5.20 -19.87 0.46
C ASP A 123 6.21 -20.65 -0.41
N PHE A 124 7.23 -19.98 -0.89
CA PHE A 124 8.26 -20.60 -1.73
C PHE A 124 9.40 -21.14 -0.84
N GLU A 125 9.20 -22.31 -0.28
CA GLU A 125 10.17 -23.00 0.59
C GLU A 125 10.91 -24.13 -0.12
N ARG A 126 10.46 -24.56 -1.30
CA ARG A 126 11.02 -25.69 -2.06
C ARG A 126 10.89 -25.44 -3.57
N ILE A 127 11.91 -25.85 -4.32
CA ILE A 127 11.91 -25.71 -5.79
C ILE A 127 10.72 -26.45 -6.44
N GLN A 128 10.30 -27.58 -5.88
CA GLN A 128 9.16 -28.38 -6.37
C GLN A 128 7.86 -27.58 -6.37
N THR A 129 7.72 -26.61 -5.46
CA THR A 129 6.55 -25.71 -5.45
C THR A 129 6.50 -24.88 -6.73
N ALA A 130 7.64 -24.31 -7.18
CA ALA A 130 7.70 -23.54 -8.42
C ALA A 130 7.38 -24.41 -9.65
N PHE A 131 7.93 -25.63 -9.73
CA PHE A 131 7.64 -26.55 -10.84
C PHE A 131 6.18 -26.98 -10.87
N SER A 132 5.59 -27.30 -9.72
CA SER A 132 4.15 -27.62 -9.61
C SER A 132 3.26 -26.48 -10.10
N TYR A 133 3.64 -25.23 -9.79
CA TYR A 133 2.95 -24.05 -10.30
C TYR A 133 3.16 -23.83 -11.79
N LEU A 134 4.38 -24.08 -12.31
CA LEU A 134 4.68 -24.01 -13.74
C LEU A 134 3.88 -25.07 -14.54
N ASP A 135 3.76 -26.28 -14.01
CA ASP A 135 2.96 -27.33 -14.63
C ASP A 135 1.47 -26.99 -14.67
N THR A 136 0.97 -26.29 -13.66
CA THR A 136 -0.45 -25.92 -13.56
C THR A 136 -0.80 -24.66 -14.35
N PHE A 137 0.06 -23.64 -14.30
CA PHE A 137 -0.24 -22.29 -14.77
C PHE A 137 0.63 -21.81 -15.94
N ASN A 138 1.67 -22.55 -16.28
CA ASN A 138 2.64 -22.28 -17.34
C ASN A 138 3.48 -21.00 -17.10
N VAL A 139 2.94 -19.96 -16.47
CA VAL A 139 3.64 -18.70 -16.19
C VAL A 139 3.43 -18.33 -14.72
N ILE A 140 4.53 -18.13 -14.00
CA ILE A 140 4.53 -17.82 -12.58
C ILE A 140 5.33 -16.57 -12.24
N ILE A 141 5.08 -16.06 -11.04
CA ILE A 141 5.86 -15.04 -10.38
C ILE A 141 6.35 -15.59 -9.04
N ILE A 142 7.66 -15.42 -8.77
CA ILE A 142 8.22 -15.56 -7.42
C ILE A 142 8.56 -14.15 -6.95
N LYS A 143 8.13 -13.78 -5.74
CA LYS A 143 8.35 -12.42 -5.20
C LYS A 143 8.57 -12.45 -3.69
N PRO A 144 9.35 -11.52 -3.11
CA PRO A 144 9.57 -11.48 -1.66
C PRO A 144 8.28 -11.14 -0.92
N LEU A 145 8.10 -11.77 0.26
CA LEU A 145 6.98 -11.48 1.18
C LEU A 145 7.04 -10.05 1.70
N SER A 146 8.24 -9.59 2.03
CA SER A 146 8.53 -8.21 2.44
C SER A 146 9.23 -7.50 1.30
N GLY A 147 8.93 -6.23 1.09
CA GLY A 147 9.53 -5.43 0.02
C GLY A 147 8.52 -4.52 -0.67
N ALA A 148 9.04 -3.56 -1.41
CA ALA A 148 8.27 -2.57 -2.14
C ALA A 148 8.87 -2.34 -3.53
N LYS A 149 8.19 -1.58 -4.39
CA LYS A 149 8.67 -1.09 -5.69
C LYS A 149 8.91 -2.16 -6.77
N GLY A 150 8.51 -3.43 -6.54
CA GLY A 150 8.69 -4.49 -7.52
C GLY A 150 10.12 -5.04 -7.60
N GLU A 151 10.95 -4.79 -6.60
CA GLU A 151 12.30 -5.39 -6.49
C GLU A 151 12.21 -6.87 -6.11
N GLY A 152 13.12 -7.70 -6.62
CA GLY A 152 13.18 -9.13 -6.32
C GLY A 152 12.03 -9.95 -6.93
N ILE A 153 11.41 -9.49 -8.01
CA ILE A 153 10.37 -10.24 -8.74
C ILE A 153 11.03 -11.06 -9.85
N TYR A 154 10.76 -12.36 -9.80
CA TYR A 154 11.17 -13.33 -10.80
C TYR A 154 9.95 -13.78 -11.59
N PHE A 155 9.93 -13.51 -12.88
CA PHE A 155 8.95 -14.04 -13.82
C PHE A 155 9.53 -15.28 -14.50
N ILE A 156 8.78 -16.37 -14.50
CA ILE A 156 9.20 -17.62 -15.12
C ILE A 156 8.07 -18.14 -16.03
N GLU A 157 8.39 -18.38 -17.29
CA GLU A 157 7.49 -18.98 -18.26
C GLU A 157 8.05 -20.31 -18.73
N LYS A 158 7.26 -21.38 -18.58
CA LYS A 158 7.56 -22.69 -19.12
C LYS A 158 7.28 -22.71 -20.63
N ARG A 159 8.26 -23.10 -21.43
CA ARG A 159 8.16 -23.29 -22.87
C ARG A 159 8.26 -24.78 -23.20
N GLN A 160 8.24 -25.13 -24.47
CA GLN A 160 8.30 -26.56 -24.87
C GLN A 160 9.56 -27.27 -24.37
N ASP A 161 10.73 -26.66 -24.60
CA ASP A 161 12.03 -27.28 -24.33
C ASP A 161 12.89 -26.49 -23.32
N ASP A 162 12.43 -25.31 -22.90
CA ASP A 162 13.17 -24.39 -22.05
C ASP A 162 12.27 -23.53 -21.14
N PHE A 163 12.87 -22.67 -20.35
CA PHE A 163 12.20 -21.71 -19.48
C PHE A 163 12.71 -20.30 -19.78
N LEU A 164 11.78 -19.35 -19.93
CA LEU A 164 12.12 -17.93 -19.95
C LEU A 164 12.07 -17.39 -18.50
N LEU A 165 13.21 -16.90 -18.04
CA LEU A 165 13.33 -16.16 -16.80
C LEU A 165 13.47 -14.66 -17.11
N ILE A 166 12.66 -13.80 -16.43
CA ILE A 166 12.82 -12.35 -16.51
C ILE A 166 13.02 -11.79 -15.11
N VAL A 167 14.14 -11.09 -14.89
CA VAL A 167 14.48 -10.44 -13.63
C VAL A 167 14.94 -9.02 -13.91
N SER A 168 14.31 -8.04 -13.29
CA SER A 168 14.63 -6.61 -13.48
C SER A 168 14.67 -6.18 -14.96
N GLY A 169 13.82 -6.81 -15.81
CA GLY A 169 13.73 -6.54 -17.24
C GLY A 169 14.79 -7.23 -18.10
N VAL A 170 15.66 -8.06 -17.51
CA VAL A 170 16.62 -8.90 -18.24
C VAL A 170 16.02 -10.27 -18.49
N GLU A 171 15.98 -10.68 -19.77
CA GLU A 171 15.48 -11.97 -20.21
C GLU A 171 16.63 -12.99 -20.31
N THR A 172 16.42 -14.18 -19.77
CA THR A 172 17.38 -15.30 -19.85
C THR A 172 16.61 -16.58 -20.17
N VAL A 173 17.09 -17.35 -21.14
CA VAL A 173 16.55 -18.67 -21.47
C VAL A 173 17.37 -19.73 -20.74
N LEU A 174 16.71 -20.61 -19.99
CA LEU A 174 17.34 -21.60 -19.13
C LEU A 174 16.83 -23.00 -19.46
N SER A 175 17.72 -24.02 -19.39
CA SER A 175 17.30 -25.42 -19.28
C SER A 175 16.65 -25.68 -17.91
N GLU A 176 16.02 -26.84 -17.75
CA GLU A 176 15.45 -27.25 -16.47
C GLU A 176 16.51 -27.30 -15.35
N GLU A 177 17.66 -27.89 -15.61
CA GLU A 177 18.78 -27.95 -14.66
C GLU A 177 19.29 -26.55 -14.26
N GLN A 178 19.41 -25.64 -15.23
CA GLN A 178 19.82 -24.24 -14.95
C GLN A 178 18.75 -23.49 -14.14
N LEU A 179 17.47 -23.75 -14.39
CA LEU A 179 16.38 -23.17 -13.60
C LEU A 179 16.37 -23.72 -12.18
N GLU A 180 16.61 -25.03 -11.99
CA GLU A 180 16.73 -25.61 -10.65
C GLU A 180 17.85 -24.95 -9.84
N ASP A 181 19.04 -24.82 -10.40
CA ASP A 181 20.17 -24.13 -9.78
C ASP A 181 19.84 -22.68 -9.42
N TYR A 182 19.12 -21.99 -10.32
CA TYR A 182 18.69 -20.61 -10.08
C TYR A 182 17.70 -20.51 -8.91
N LEU A 183 16.71 -21.41 -8.87
CA LEU A 183 15.70 -21.46 -7.80
C LEU A 183 16.31 -21.82 -6.43
N VAL A 184 17.33 -22.69 -6.42
CA VAL A 184 18.09 -22.97 -5.18
C VAL A 184 18.76 -21.70 -4.66
N ASN A 185 19.36 -20.89 -5.54
CA ASN A 185 19.99 -19.64 -5.13
C ASN A 185 18.98 -18.63 -4.54
N ILE A 186 17.74 -18.58 -5.06
CA ILE A 186 16.67 -17.76 -4.45
C ILE A 186 16.35 -18.25 -3.04
N LEU A 187 16.27 -19.57 -2.82
CA LEU A 187 15.99 -20.15 -1.49
C LEU A 187 17.14 -19.97 -0.49
N LEU A 188 18.35 -19.69 -0.96
CA LEU A 188 19.51 -19.39 -0.11
C LEU A 188 19.61 -17.91 0.28
N ASP A 189 18.77 -17.06 -0.28
CA ASP A 189 18.68 -15.65 0.12
C ASP A 189 18.06 -15.54 1.52
N ASP A 190 18.39 -14.49 2.27
CA ASP A 190 17.82 -14.22 3.61
C ASP A 190 16.36 -13.75 3.58
N ALA A 191 15.74 -13.67 2.40
CA ALA A 191 14.37 -13.22 2.23
C ALA A 191 13.39 -14.39 2.07
N ASP A 192 12.23 -14.28 2.70
CA ASP A 192 11.10 -15.18 2.46
C ASP A 192 10.38 -14.80 1.15
N TYR A 193 10.04 -15.78 0.34
CA TYR A 193 9.38 -15.61 -0.95
C TYR A 193 8.03 -16.32 -1.02
N LEU A 194 7.17 -15.87 -1.91
CA LEU A 194 5.97 -16.58 -2.34
C LEU A 194 6.01 -16.85 -3.84
N VAL A 195 5.32 -17.92 -4.26
CA VAL A 195 5.04 -18.25 -5.66
C VAL A 195 3.55 -18.07 -5.96
N GLN A 196 3.24 -17.56 -7.15
CA GLN A 196 1.87 -17.39 -7.65
C GLN A 196 1.84 -17.41 -9.18
N PRO A 197 0.69 -17.74 -9.83
CA PRO A 197 0.53 -17.57 -11.26
C PRO A 197 0.66 -16.10 -11.66
N PHE A 198 1.22 -15.87 -12.85
CA PHE A 198 1.23 -14.54 -13.45
C PHE A 198 -0.15 -14.16 -14.00
N ILE A 199 -0.71 -13.08 -13.52
CA ILE A 199 -1.97 -12.54 -14.02
C ILE A 199 -1.69 -11.57 -15.17
N GLN A 200 -2.21 -11.90 -16.35
CA GLN A 200 -2.05 -11.08 -17.55
C GLN A 200 -3.03 -9.90 -17.54
N SER A 201 -2.65 -8.83 -16.83
CA SER A 201 -3.32 -7.54 -16.89
C SER A 201 -2.54 -6.66 -17.88
N LYS A 202 -2.98 -6.62 -19.14
CA LYS A 202 -2.29 -5.94 -20.23
C LYS A 202 -3.21 -4.98 -20.95
N THR A 203 -2.66 -3.81 -21.32
CA THR A 203 -3.34 -2.86 -22.22
C THR A 203 -3.50 -3.47 -23.62
N LYS A 204 -4.33 -2.87 -24.46
CA LYS A 204 -4.46 -3.22 -25.90
C LYS A 204 -3.12 -3.13 -26.62
N GLN A 205 -2.20 -2.30 -26.14
CA GLN A 205 -0.84 -2.14 -26.68
C GLN A 205 0.17 -3.16 -26.09
N GLY A 206 -0.29 -4.06 -25.21
CA GLY A 206 0.53 -5.12 -24.62
C GLY A 206 1.34 -4.72 -23.39
N GLN A 207 1.19 -3.49 -22.89
CA GLN A 207 1.86 -3.04 -21.66
C GLN A 207 1.17 -3.62 -20.43
N SER A 208 1.94 -4.06 -19.44
CA SER A 208 1.39 -4.47 -18.15
C SER A 208 0.80 -3.28 -17.41
N PHE A 209 -0.35 -3.45 -16.77
CA PHE A 209 -0.95 -2.44 -15.92
C PHE A 209 -1.54 -3.05 -14.65
N ASP A 210 -1.69 -2.21 -13.65
CA ASP A 210 -2.56 -2.44 -12.50
C ASP A 210 -3.37 -1.17 -12.20
N ILE A 211 -4.36 -1.31 -11.33
CA ILE A 211 -5.15 -0.18 -10.85
C ILE A 211 -4.96 -0.09 -9.34
N ARG A 212 -4.48 1.07 -8.86
CA ARG A 212 -4.47 1.41 -7.45
C ARG A 212 -5.84 1.93 -7.05
N LEU A 213 -6.49 1.22 -6.13
CA LEU A 213 -7.69 1.69 -5.45
C LEU A 213 -7.28 2.27 -4.10
N TYR A 214 -7.40 3.58 -3.94
CA TYR A 214 -7.06 4.27 -2.70
C TYR A 214 -8.33 4.50 -1.89
N VAL A 215 -8.51 3.77 -0.81
CA VAL A 215 -9.67 3.85 0.07
C VAL A 215 -9.27 4.41 1.43
N GLN A 216 -10.12 5.27 2.00
CA GLN A 216 -9.92 5.86 3.32
C GLN A 216 -11.24 5.93 4.09
N LYS A 217 -11.16 5.95 5.42
CA LYS A 217 -12.29 6.37 6.24
C LYS A 217 -12.41 7.89 6.21
N ASN A 218 -13.62 8.36 6.03
CA ASN A 218 -13.95 9.79 6.02
C ASN A 218 -14.15 10.35 7.44
N GLY A 219 -14.54 11.63 7.56
CA GLY A 219 -14.83 12.30 8.81
C GLY A 219 -16.06 11.77 9.59
N GLU A 220 -16.72 10.71 9.10
CA GLU A 220 -17.76 9.95 9.79
C GLU A 220 -17.29 8.54 10.18
N GLY A 221 -16.01 8.21 9.94
CA GLY A 221 -15.44 6.88 10.16
C GLY A 221 -15.91 5.82 9.16
N LYS A 222 -16.46 6.22 8.00
CA LYS A 222 -16.95 5.31 6.95
C LYS A 222 -15.97 5.19 5.81
N TRP A 223 -15.73 3.95 5.35
CA TRP A 223 -14.90 3.69 4.18
C TRP A 223 -15.47 4.32 2.91
N ARG A 224 -14.63 4.99 2.15
CA ARG A 224 -14.91 5.54 0.83
C ARG A 224 -13.75 5.29 -0.12
N LEU A 225 -14.03 5.20 -1.40
CA LEU A 225 -13.01 5.29 -2.43
C LEU A 225 -12.62 6.77 -2.59
N THR A 226 -11.41 7.13 -2.17
CA THR A 226 -10.89 8.50 -2.28
C THR A 226 -10.46 8.77 -3.72
N THR A 227 -9.72 7.83 -4.30
CA THR A 227 -9.30 7.91 -5.70
C THR A 227 -8.96 6.52 -6.24
N MET A 228 -8.95 6.37 -7.56
CA MET A 228 -8.37 5.23 -8.26
C MET A 228 -7.67 5.69 -9.52
N TYR A 229 -6.58 5.04 -9.86
CA TYR A 229 -5.79 5.38 -11.03
C TYR A 229 -5.01 4.18 -11.56
N PRO A 230 -4.85 4.08 -12.90
CA PRO A 230 -4.01 3.06 -13.51
C PRO A 230 -2.54 3.40 -13.30
N ARG A 231 -1.74 2.36 -13.11
CA ARG A 231 -0.29 2.41 -13.22
C ARG A 231 0.10 1.52 -14.39
N ILE A 232 0.88 2.03 -15.32
CA ILE A 232 1.21 1.37 -16.58
C ILE A 232 2.71 1.23 -16.65
N ALA A 233 3.19 0.02 -16.95
CA ALA A 233 4.61 -0.23 -17.11
C ALA A 233 5.13 0.42 -18.41
N SER A 234 6.24 1.14 -18.33
CA SER A 234 6.92 1.64 -19.54
C SER A 234 7.63 0.51 -20.28
N LYS A 235 8.17 -0.46 -19.55
CA LYS A 235 8.81 -1.69 -20.05
C LYS A 235 8.66 -2.79 -18.98
N GLY A 236 8.66 -4.06 -19.42
CA GLY A 236 8.66 -5.21 -18.52
C GLY A 236 7.28 -5.60 -17.99
N ILE A 237 7.28 -6.35 -16.89
CA ILE A 237 6.13 -7.08 -16.36
C ILE A 237 5.46 -6.36 -15.19
N VAL A 238 6.14 -5.43 -14.53
CA VAL A 238 5.66 -4.75 -13.31
C VAL A 238 5.24 -3.33 -13.61
N ALA A 239 3.99 -3.01 -13.30
CA ALA A 239 3.39 -1.69 -13.48
C ALA A 239 3.66 -0.76 -12.29
N ASN A 240 4.95 -0.53 -11.93
CA ASN A 240 5.28 0.34 -10.81
C ASN A 240 5.87 1.68 -11.30
N VAL A 241 5.31 2.78 -10.79
CA VAL A 241 5.79 4.14 -11.12
C VAL A 241 7.24 4.34 -10.70
N SER A 242 7.68 3.77 -9.57
CA SER A 242 9.08 3.87 -9.12
C SER A 242 10.06 3.09 -9.99
N SER A 243 9.58 2.15 -10.81
CA SER A 243 10.37 1.38 -11.79
C SER A 243 10.24 1.94 -13.21
N GLY A 244 9.89 3.23 -13.35
CA GLY A 244 9.77 3.91 -14.64
C GLY A 244 8.38 3.79 -15.30
N GLY A 245 7.40 3.23 -14.62
CA GLY A 245 6.00 3.27 -15.04
C GLY A 245 5.39 4.67 -14.90
N TYR A 246 4.21 4.87 -15.44
CA TYR A 246 3.45 6.13 -15.34
C TYR A 246 2.02 5.87 -14.86
N SER A 247 1.43 6.91 -14.26
CA SER A 247 0.04 6.89 -13.83
C SER A 247 -0.82 7.70 -14.80
N GLY A 248 -2.08 7.31 -14.94
CA GLY A 248 -3.04 7.97 -15.80
C GLY A 248 -4.35 8.32 -15.09
N ILE A 249 -5.24 8.98 -15.81
CA ILE A 249 -6.60 9.25 -15.38
C ILE A 249 -7.45 8.01 -15.63
N ILE A 250 -8.21 7.56 -14.64
CA ILE A 250 -8.90 6.26 -14.69
C ILE A 250 -9.97 6.19 -15.80
N THR A 251 -10.82 7.20 -15.94
CA THR A 251 -11.95 7.09 -16.89
C THR A 251 -11.49 6.98 -18.33
N PRO A 252 -10.63 7.87 -18.88
CA PRO A 252 -10.09 7.70 -20.23
C PRO A 252 -9.35 6.38 -20.43
N PHE A 253 -8.61 5.94 -19.41
CA PHE A 253 -7.90 4.66 -19.47
C PHE A 253 -8.88 3.49 -19.62
N LEU A 254 -9.94 3.45 -18.81
CA LEU A 254 -10.93 2.36 -18.90
C LEU A 254 -11.72 2.39 -20.20
N GLU A 255 -12.07 3.57 -20.69
CA GLU A 255 -12.73 3.75 -22.00
C GLU A 255 -11.85 3.19 -23.14
N GLU A 256 -10.55 3.51 -23.13
CA GLU A 256 -9.61 2.99 -24.13
C GLU A 256 -9.43 1.48 -24.04
N GLN A 257 -9.33 0.91 -22.83
CA GLN A 257 -8.97 -0.50 -22.65
C GLN A 257 -10.18 -1.45 -22.72
N PHE A 258 -11.38 -1.01 -22.35
CA PHE A 258 -12.54 -1.89 -22.14
C PHE A 258 -13.75 -1.53 -23.01
N ASP A 259 -13.66 -0.54 -23.91
CA ASP A 259 -14.70 -0.12 -24.84
C ASP A 259 -16.08 0.03 -24.15
N GLU A 260 -17.13 -0.60 -24.67
CA GLU A 260 -18.48 -0.58 -24.10
C GLU A 260 -18.58 -1.14 -22.67
N HIS A 261 -17.60 -1.93 -22.21
CA HIS A 261 -17.58 -2.52 -20.87
C HIS A 261 -16.96 -1.59 -19.80
N PHE A 262 -16.41 -0.43 -20.19
CA PHE A 262 -15.65 0.44 -19.26
C PHE A 262 -16.47 0.86 -18.04
N PHE A 263 -17.76 1.13 -18.21
CA PHE A 263 -18.63 1.56 -17.13
C PHE A 263 -18.85 0.44 -16.10
N ASP A 264 -19.10 -0.79 -16.56
CA ASP A 264 -19.28 -1.94 -15.69
C ASP A 264 -18.00 -2.30 -14.95
N VAL A 265 -16.85 -2.24 -15.61
CA VAL A 265 -15.52 -2.42 -14.98
C VAL A 265 -15.29 -1.36 -13.92
N LYS A 266 -15.52 -0.09 -14.24
CA LYS A 266 -15.38 1.01 -13.28
C LYS A 266 -16.28 0.82 -12.05
N ARG A 267 -17.56 0.53 -12.28
CA ARG A 267 -18.53 0.29 -11.21
C ARG A 267 -18.13 -0.90 -10.33
N HIS A 268 -17.64 -1.98 -10.95
CA HIS A 268 -17.16 -3.14 -10.21
C HIS A 268 -15.97 -2.79 -9.31
N LEU A 269 -14.99 -2.03 -9.83
CA LEU A 269 -13.84 -1.54 -9.04
C LEU A 269 -14.29 -0.67 -7.86
N GLU A 270 -15.20 0.28 -8.08
CA GLU A 270 -15.73 1.18 -7.03
C GLU A 270 -16.43 0.40 -5.92
N VAL A 271 -17.29 -0.54 -6.27
CA VAL A 271 -18.03 -1.37 -5.31
C VAL A 271 -17.08 -2.32 -4.58
N PHE A 272 -16.19 -2.99 -5.31
CA PHE A 272 -15.18 -3.88 -4.75
C PHE A 272 -14.32 -3.14 -3.71
N ALA A 273 -13.79 -1.96 -4.04
CA ALA A 273 -12.89 -1.21 -3.17
C ALA A 273 -13.51 -0.93 -1.78
N VAL A 274 -14.73 -0.39 -1.76
CA VAL A 274 -15.40 -0.02 -0.51
C VAL A 274 -15.86 -1.24 0.28
N GLN A 275 -16.42 -2.25 -0.41
CA GLN A 275 -16.87 -3.48 0.24
C GLN A 275 -15.70 -4.28 0.81
N PHE A 276 -14.60 -4.37 0.06
CA PHE A 276 -13.38 -5.03 0.53
C PHE A 276 -12.80 -4.31 1.75
N ALA A 277 -12.58 -3.00 1.68
CA ALA A 277 -12.02 -2.24 2.80
C ALA A 277 -12.90 -2.37 4.06
N THR A 278 -14.22 -2.26 3.93
CA THR A 278 -15.17 -2.42 5.03
C THR A 278 -15.11 -3.82 5.66
N TYR A 279 -14.93 -4.84 4.83
CA TYR A 279 -14.78 -6.21 5.32
C TYR A 279 -13.40 -6.46 5.92
N PHE A 280 -12.34 -5.99 5.26
CA PHE A 280 -10.94 -6.22 5.64
C PHE A 280 -10.61 -5.59 7.00
N ASP A 281 -11.11 -4.38 7.26
CA ASP A 281 -10.99 -3.69 8.54
C ASP A 281 -11.49 -4.54 9.74
N ARG A 282 -12.56 -5.32 9.54
CA ARG A 282 -13.12 -6.21 10.59
C ARG A 282 -12.28 -7.45 10.88
N LEU A 283 -11.25 -7.68 10.08
CA LEU A 283 -10.33 -8.80 10.30
C LEU A 283 -9.16 -8.42 11.23
N TYR A 284 -9.11 -7.16 11.69
CA TYR A 284 -8.09 -6.62 12.58
C TYR A 284 -8.71 -6.11 13.87
N ASP A 285 -7.94 -6.17 14.94
CA ASP A 285 -8.36 -5.65 16.25
C ASP A 285 -8.28 -4.11 16.27
N GLU A 286 -7.21 -3.55 15.67
CA GLU A 286 -7.06 -2.11 15.46
C GLU A 286 -7.88 -1.65 14.25
N GLN A 287 -8.43 -0.44 14.36
CA GLN A 287 -9.17 0.16 13.27
C GLN A 287 -8.23 0.71 12.20
N LEU A 288 -8.31 0.13 11.00
CA LEU A 288 -7.61 0.67 9.85
C LEU A 288 -8.27 1.98 9.39
N ASP A 289 -7.52 2.84 8.73
CA ASP A 289 -7.98 4.16 8.28
C ASP A 289 -7.80 4.38 6.77
N GLU A 290 -6.74 3.81 6.19
CA GLU A 290 -6.46 3.91 4.76
C GLU A 290 -5.87 2.61 4.20
N LEU A 291 -6.18 2.30 2.95
CA LEU A 291 -5.63 1.18 2.23
C LEU A 291 -5.38 1.55 0.77
N GLY A 292 -4.26 1.08 0.23
CA GLY A 292 -4.01 1.03 -1.20
C GLY A 292 -4.15 -0.41 -1.69
N ILE A 293 -5.20 -0.69 -2.43
CA ILE A 293 -5.47 -2.02 -2.98
C ILE A 293 -4.99 -2.02 -4.42
N ASP A 294 -4.02 -2.87 -4.74
CA ASP A 294 -3.49 -3.03 -6.09
C ASP A 294 -4.18 -4.20 -6.76
N VAL A 295 -4.84 -3.93 -7.89
CA VAL A 295 -5.59 -4.94 -8.63
C VAL A 295 -5.19 -4.99 -10.09
N GLY A 296 -5.13 -6.22 -10.63
CA GLY A 296 -5.10 -6.46 -12.06
C GLY A 296 -6.48 -6.83 -12.58
N ILE A 297 -6.69 -6.66 -13.88
CA ILE A 297 -7.90 -7.09 -14.57
C ILE A 297 -7.48 -7.96 -15.74
N ASP A 298 -7.94 -9.21 -15.77
CA ASP A 298 -7.64 -10.14 -16.83
C ASP A 298 -8.54 -9.94 -18.08
N LYS A 299 -8.28 -10.71 -19.12
CA LYS A 299 -9.04 -10.67 -20.39
C LYS A 299 -10.54 -11.03 -20.25
N HIS A 300 -10.95 -11.58 -19.13
CA HIS A 300 -12.35 -11.89 -18.80
C HIS A 300 -12.97 -10.84 -17.87
N HIS A 301 -12.32 -9.69 -17.71
CA HIS A 301 -12.68 -8.59 -16.82
C HIS A 301 -12.75 -9.00 -15.35
N LYS A 302 -12.10 -10.10 -14.98
CA LYS A 302 -12.00 -10.52 -13.59
C LYS A 302 -10.96 -9.69 -12.87
N ILE A 303 -11.33 -9.17 -11.71
CA ILE A 303 -10.43 -8.45 -10.81
C ILE A 303 -9.61 -9.48 -10.03
N TRP A 304 -8.29 -9.26 -10.01
CA TRP A 304 -7.34 -10.01 -9.22
C TRP A 304 -6.59 -9.08 -8.27
N MET A 305 -6.58 -9.37 -7.00
CA MET A 305 -5.89 -8.57 -5.99
C MET A 305 -4.42 -8.97 -5.91
N TYR A 306 -3.51 -8.02 -6.22
CA TYR A 306 -2.08 -8.23 -6.19
C TYR A 306 -1.50 -8.04 -4.79
N GLU A 307 -1.91 -6.96 -4.11
CA GLU A 307 -1.50 -6.65 -2.75
C GLU A 307 -2.42 -5.61 -2.09
N VAL A 308 -2.32 -5.52 -0.77
CA VAL A 308 -2.95 -4.47 0.05
C VAL A 308 -1.87 -3.76 0.84
N ASN A 309 -1.85 -2.44 0.77
CA ASN A 309 -0.89 -1.57 1.44
C ASN A 309 -1.59 -0.71 2.48
N TRP A 310 -1.11 -0.68 3.71
CA TRP A 310 -1.69 0.05 4.82
C TRP A 310 -1.22 1.52 4.96
N ARG A 311 -0.15 1.88 4.32
CA ARG A 311 0.33 3.26 4.14
C ARG A 311 0.64 3.49 2.67
N PRO A 312 -0.37 3.59 1.81
CA PRO A 312 -0.15 3.74 0.38
C PRO A 312 0.52 5.07 0.04
N GLY A 313 1.36 5.06 -0.97
CA GLY A 313 1.93 6.28 -1.52
C GLY A 313 0.84 7.17 -2.14
N THR A 314 0.99 8.49 -2.02
CA THR A 314 0.12 9.45 -2.69
C THR A 314 0.34 9.38 -4.21
N PRO A 315 -0.70 9.40 -5.05
CA PRO A 315 -0.54 9.42 -6.50
C PRO A 315 0.18 10.68 -6.95
N ALA A 316 1.04 10.55 -7.95
CA ALA A 316 1.75 11.69 -8.57
C ALA A 316 0.86 12.46 -9.58
N LEU A 317 -0.40 12.67 -9.23
CA LEU A 317 -1.38 13.41 -10.03
C LEU A 317 -1.86 14.61 -9.23
N PHE A 318 -1.44 15.79 -9.62
CA PHE A 318 -1.59 17.04 -8.87
C PHE A 318 -3.00 17.29 -8.29
N PHE A 319 -4.05 17.04 -9.05
CA PHE A 319 -5.43 17.29 -8.58
C PHE A 319 -5.94 16.23 -7.57
N LEU A 320 -5.27 15.09 -7.44
CA LEU A 320 -5.62 14.04 -6.46
C LEU A 320 -4.81 14.19 -5.16
N GLU A 321 -3.75 14.99 -5.16
CA GLU A 321 -2.85 15.10 -4.01
C GLU A 321 -3.51 15.71 -2.78
N MET A 322 -4.52 16.56 -2.94
CA MET A 322 -5.21 17.21 -1.81
C MET A 322 -6.37 16.41 -1.25
N ASP A 323 -7.01 15.54 -2.03
CA ASP A 323 -8.13 14.72 -1.56
C ASP A 323 -7.70 13.74 -0.47
N ILE A 324 -6.50 13.18 -0.60
CA ILE A 324 -5.93 12.24 0.37
C ILE A 324 -5.63 12.92 1.71
N PRO A 325 -4.79 13.99 1.79
CA PRO A 325 -4.52 14.68 3.05
C PRO A 325 -5.79 15.23 3.70
N LYS A 326 -6.73 15.77 2.93
CA LYS A 326 -8.02 16.25 3.45
C LYS A 326 -8.79 15.12 4.12
N THR A 327 -8.94 13.98 3.46
CA THR A 327 -9.67 12.82 3.99
C THR A 327 -8.98 12.26 5.23
N THR A 328 -7.66 12.16 5.24
CA THR A 328 -6.85 11.76 6.40
C THR A 328 -7.09 12.69 7.60
N ILE A 329 -7.03 14.01 7.40
CA ILE A 329 -7.28 14.99 8.47
C ILE A 329 -8.71 14.91 9.00
N GLN A 330 -9.69 14.72 8.12
CA GLN A 330 -11.09 14.54 8.52
C GLN A 330 -11.27 13.29 9.39
N TYR A 331 -10.66 12.17 9.02
CA TYR A 331 -10.73 10.94 9.81
C TYR A 331 -9.98 11.09 11.15
N ALA A 332 -8.77 11.63 11.14
CA ALA A 332 -8.03 11.88 12.39
C ALA A 332 -8.82 12.78 13.35
N THR A 333 -9.46 13.83 12.83
CA THR A 333 -10.36 14.70 13.62
C THR A 333 -11.57 13.93 14.18
N TYR A 334 -12.18 13.04 13.39
CA TYR A 334 -13.24 12.16 13.86
C TYR A 334 -12.75 11.24 14.99
N LEU A 335 -11.59 10.61 14.81
CA LEU A 335 -11.01 9.70 15.80
C LEU A 335 -10.72 10.42 17.13
N ALA A 336 -10.12 11.61 17.07
CA ALA A 336 -9.88 12.43 18.26
C ALA A 336 -11.19 12.80 18.98
N LYS A 337 -12.21 13.24 18.23
CA LYS A 337 -13.53 13.56 18.80
C LYS A 337 -14.22 12.35 19.44
N LYS A 338 -14.03 11.16 18.87
CA LYS A 338 -14.55 9.91 19.44
C LYS A 338 -13.88 9.61 20.77
N ALA A 339 -12.55 9.63 20.82
CA ALA A 339 -11.78 9.39 22.05
C ALA A 339 -12.13 10.39 23.18
N LEU A 340 -12.32 11.67 22.86
CA LEU A 340 -12.73 12.69 23.84
C LEU A 340 -14.17 12.53 24.38
N LYS A 341 -15.03 11.73 23.75
CA LYS A 341 -16.40 11.45 24.21
C LYS A 341 -16.47 10.18 25.06
N GLU A 342 -15.48 9.32 24.97
CA GLU A 342 -15.40 8.08 25.75
C GLU A 342 -14.72 8.28 27.12
N ILE A 343 -14.23 9.51 27.38
CA ILE A 343 -13.71 9.96 28.70
C ILE A 343 -14.80 10.75 29.44
#